data_520e3c9d575c1478ae8e1eb9cda3f51b
#
_entry.id   520e3c9d575c1478ae8e1eb9cda3f51b
#
_cell.length_a   1.000
_cell.length_b   1.000
_cell.length_c   1.000
_cell.angle_alpha   90.00
_cell.angle_beta   90.00
_cell.angle_gamma   90.00
#
_symmetry.space_group_name_H-M   'P 1'
#
loop_
_entity.id
_entity.type
_entity.pdbx_description
1 polymer ?
#
loop_
_entity_poly.entity_id
_entity_poly.type
_entity_poly.pdbx_seq_one_letter_code
_entity_poly.pdbx_strand_id
1 'polypeptide(L)' 'MPWSEVLLMDQRVQFIGDYQRQTFDVTELARRYGISRKTAYKWIER' A
#
# COMPACT_ATOMS: atom_id res chain seq x y z
N MET A 1 14.37 17.74 2.67
CA MET A 1 13.49 16.63 2.97
C MET A 1 13.30 15.75 1.74
N PRO A 2 13.62 14.49 1.87
CA PRO A 2 13.47 13.61 0.71
C PRO A 2 12.01 13.42 0.38
N TRP A 3 11.70 13.90 -0.73
CA TRP A 3 10.35 13.90 -1.18
C TRP A 3 9.84 12.50 -1.56
N SER A 4 10.75 11.60 -1.86
CA SER A 4 10.33 10.23 -2.16
C SER A 4 9.85 9.52 -0.90
N GLU A 5 10.37 9.88 0.26
CA GLU A 5 9.91 9.30 1.51
C GLU A 5 8.48 9.72 1.81
N VAL A 6 8.18 10.96 1.55
CA VAL A 6 6.84 11.48 1.78
C VAL A 6 5.83 10.73 0.90
N LEU A 7 6.20 10.51 -0.34
CA LEU A 7 5.32 9.80 -1.26
C LEU A 7 5.08 8.36 -0.82
N LEU A 8 6.14 7.71 -0.34
CA LEU A 8 6.02 6.33 0.12
C LEU A 8 5.05 6.21 1.30
N MET A 9 5.19 7.10 2.26
CA MET A 9 4.32 7.08 3.42
C MET A 9 2.88 7.34 3.04
N ASP A 10 2.68 8.26 2.12
CA ASP A 10 1.35 8.58 1.66
C ASP A 10 0.69 7.38 0.99
N GLN A 11 1.43 6.71 0.12
CA GLN A 11 0.93 5.53 -0.56
C GLN A 11 0.59 4.43 0.44
N ARG A 12 1.44 4.27 1.42
CA ARG A 12 1.23 3.23 2.42
C ARG A 12 -0.06 3.47 3.19
N VAL A 13 -0.27 4.69 3.62
CA VAL A 13 -1.46 5.03 4.37
C VAL A 13 -2.71 4.79 3.52
N GLN A 14 -2.68 5.22 2.28
CA GLN A 14 -3.81 5.00 1.39
C GLN A 14 -4.04 3.52 1.15
N PHE A 15 -2.97 2.76 0.99
CA PHE A 15 -3.08 1.33 0.77
C PHE A 15 -3.79 0.66 1.96
N ILE A 16 -3.36 0.98 3.16
CA ILE A 16 -3.95 0.40 4.36
C ILE A 16 -5.43 0.79 4.46
N GLY A 17 -5.75 2.03 4.17
CA GLY A 17 -7.13 2.48 4.19
C GLY A 17 -8.01 1.73 3.22
N ASP A 18 -7.52 1.55 2.00
CA ASP A 18 -8.27 0.81 1.00
C ASP A 18 -8.44 -0.65 1.41
N TYR A 19 -7.40 -1.22 1.99
CA TYR A 19 -7.46 -2.59 2.44
C TYR A 19 -8.51 -2.77 3.52
N GLN A 20 -8.57 -1.84 4.46
CA GLN A 20 -9.52 -1.92 5.56
C GLN A 20 -10.95 -1.76 5.08
N ARG A 21 -11.13 -1.04 4.00
CA ARG A 21 -12.46 -0.89 3.40
C ARG A 21 -12.90 -2.15 2.68
N GLN A 22 -11.96 -3.07 2.47
CA GLN A 22 -12.25 -4.33 1.81
C GLN A 22 -12.82 -4.14 0.41
N THR A 23 -12.40 -3.06 -0.23
CA THR A 23 -12.84 -2.76 -1.58
C THR A 23 -12.15 -3.65 -2.59
N PHE A 24 -10.88 -3.98 -2.34
CA PHE A 24 -10.08 -4.79 -3.24
C PHE A 24 -9.27 -5.80 -2.48
N ASP A 25 -8.89 -6.88 -3.17
CA ASP A 25 -7.97 -7.86 -2.62
C ASP A 25 -6.57 -7.30 -2.54
N VAL A 26 -5.73 -7.95 -1.73
CA VAL A 26 -4.33 -7.53 -1.60
C VAL A 26 -3.64 -7.55 -2.96
N THR A 27 -3.89 -8.59 -3.75
CA THR A 27 -3.28 -8.68 -5.07
C THR A 27 -3.69 -7.51 -5.95
N GLU A 28 -4.97 -7.18 -5.91
CA GLU A 28 -5.49 -6.09 -6.71
C GLU A 28 -4.89 -4.77 -6.27
N LEU A 29 -4.83 -4.54 -4.95
CA LEU A 29 -4.26 -3.30 -4.42
C LEU A 29 -2.79 -3.17 -4.79
N ALA A 30 -2.04 -4.27 -4.68
CA ALA A 30 -0.63 -4.25 -5.02
C ALA A 30 -0.43 -3.82 -6.46
N ARG A 31 -1.27 -4.31 -7.35
CA ARG A 31 -1.20 -3.96 -8.75
C ARG A 31 -1.49 -2.48 -8.96
N ARG A 32 -2.51 -1.99 -8.29
CA ARG A 32 -2.90 -0.59 -8.44
C ARG A 32 -1.82 0.35 -7.95
N TYR A 33 -1.13 -0.05 -6.90
CA TYR A 33 -0.09 0.78 -6.31
C TYR A 33 1.28 0.53 -6.92
N GLY A 34 1.38 -0.46 -7.81
CA GLY A 34 2.65 -0.74 -8.45
C GLY A 34 3.68 -1.35 -7.53
N ILE A 35 3.24 -2.13 -6.55
CA ILE A 35 4.13 -2.80 -5.61
C ILE A 35 3.93 -4.30 -5.72
N SER A 36 4.90 -5.06 -5.20
CA SER A 36 4.79 -6.50 -5.19
C SER A 36 3.87 -6.95 -4.06
N ARG A 37 3.35 -8.16 -4.20
CA ARG A 37 2.51 -8.72 -3.13
C ARG A 37 3.27 -8.83 -1.82
N LYS A 38 4.54 -9.14 -1.93
CA LYS A 38 5.38 -9.25 -0.75
C LYS A 38 5.41 -7.91 0.01
N THR A 39 5.60 -6.83 -0.71
CA THR A 39 5.58 -5.51 -0.10
C THR A 39 4.22 -5.18 0.46
N ALA A 40 3.16 -5.56 -0.25
CA ALA A 40 1.81 -5.30 0.22
C ALA A 40 1.55 -5.99 1.55
N TYR A 41 1.91 -7.25 1.65
CA TYR A 41 1.74 -7.98 2.91
C TYR A 41 2.57 -7.35 4.03
N LYS A 42 3.75 -6.89 3.69
CA LYS A 42 4.60 -6.24 4.67
C LYS A 42 3.93 -5.00 5.25
N TRP A 43 3.27 -4.25 4.40
CA TRP A 43 2.56 -3.06 4.84
C TRP A 43 1.39 -3.40 5.74
N ILE A 44 0.69 -4.47 5.40
CA ILE A 44 -0.49 -4.88 6.15
C ILE A 44 -0.12 -5.50 7.49
N GLU A 45 0.97 -6.21 7.51
CA GLU A 45 1.37 -7.00 8.67
C GLU A 45 1.67 -6.14 9.87
N ARG A 46 2.02 -4.91 9.66
CA ARG A 46 2.29 -4.02 10.77
C ARG A 46 1.01 -3.65 11.50
#